data_c269c6996054f3c2f908527d49576407
#
_entry.id   c269c6996054f3c2f908527d49576407
#
_cell.length_a   1.000
_cell.length_b   1.000
_cell.length_c   1.000
_cell.angle_alpha   90.00
_cell.angle_beta   90.00
_cell.angle_gamma   90.00
#
_symmetry.space_group_name_H-M   'P 1'
#
loop_
_entity.id
_entity.type
_entity.pdbx_description
1 polymer ?
#
loop_
_entity_poly.entity_id
_entity_poly.type
_entity_poly.pdbx_seq_one_letter_code
_entity_poly.pdbx_strand_id
1 'polypeptide(L)'
;ARRDGDRYTVNGSKPFISNGINSDLVIVAAKTDPEQRHTGMSLLVVERGMPGFERGRNLDKIGQSSADTAELFFTDVEVPVENRLGDEGRAFHYLTGNLAQERLSIAVSSLASARACVQWTLDYVKERRAFGTTIGSFQNTKFVLAEQRTEVDVAQAYVDACVIALNASRLSAA
;
A
#
# COMPACT_ATOMS: atom_id res chain seq x y z
N ALA A 1 9.18 -15.28 15.06
CA ALA A 1 9.07 -16.72 14.80
C ALA A 1 10.32 -17.44 15.29
N ARG A 2 10.16 -18.62 15.83
CA ARG A 2 11.28 -19.50 16.25
C ARG A 2 11.19 -20.81 15.47
N ARG A 3 12.29 -21.20 14.84
CA ARG A 3 12.38 -22.48 14.15
C ARG A 3 12.67 -23.61 15.14
N ASP A 4 11.96 -24.71 15.00
CA ASP A 4 12.20 -25.95 15.72
C ASP A 4 12.00 -27.14 14.76
N GLY A 5 13.12 -27.71 14.31
CA GLY A 5 13.13 -28.80 13.32
C GLY A 5 12.49 -28.38 11.98
N ASP A 6 11.36 -29.00 11.66
CA ASP A 6 10.60 -28.83 10.42
C ASP A 6 9.49 -27.77 10.52
N ARG A 7 9.44 -26.98 11.60
CA ARG A 7 8.39 -26.00 11.87
C ARG A 7 8.94 -24.68 12.37
N TYR A 8 8.12 -23.62 12.20
CA TYR A 8 8.25 -22.33 12.87
C TYR A 8 7.09 -22.13 13.84
N THR A 9 7.37 -21.77 15.07
CA THR A 9 6.35 -21.24 16.00
C THR A 9 6.27 -19.73 15.86
N VAL A 10 5.10 -19.21 15.45
CA VAL A 10 4.87 -17.81 15.17
C VAL A 10 4.04 -17.18 16.28
N ASN A 11 4.54 -16.09 16.86
CA ASN A 11 3.85 -15.29 17.87
C ASN A 11 3.87 -13.81 17.49
N GLY A 12 2.75 -13.09 17.70
CA GLY A 12 2.66 -11.66 17.48
C GLY A 12 1.31 -11.21 16.96
N SER A 13 1.24 -9.98 16.48
CA SER A 13 0.03 -9.41 15.87
C SER A 13 0.37 -8.49 14.72
N LYS A 14 -0.59 -8.29 13.84
CA LYS A 14 -0.51 -7.38 12.69
C LYS A 14 -1.78 -6.51 12.67
N PRO A 15 -1.70 -5.20 12.94
CA PRO A 15 -2.83 -4.29 12.80
C PRO A 15 -3.01 -3.84 11.35
N PHE A 16 -4.21 -3.40 11.01
CA PHE A 16 -4.57 -2.75 9.74
C PHE A 16 -4.29 -3.57 8.48
N ILE A 17 -4.59 -4.87 8.52
CA ILE A 17 -4.34 -5.76 7.39
C ILE A 17 -5.53 -5.70 6.42
N SER A 18 -5.29 -5.16 5.23
CA SER A 18 -6.26 -5.21 4.12
C SER A 18 -6.49 -6.66 3.70
N ASN A 19 -7.76 -6.99 3.43
CA ASN A 19 -8.18 -8.35 3.12
C ASN A 19 -7.98 -9.37 4.27
N GLY A 20 -7.77 -8.88 5.50
CA GLY A 20 -7.48 -9.73 6.66
C GLY A 20 -8.61 -10.66 7.04
N ILE A 21 -9.87 -10.26 6.81
CA ILE A 21 -11.06 -11.11 7.06
C ILE A 21 -11.21 -12.18 5.96
N ASN A 22 -11.05 -11.80 4.70
CA ASN A 22 -11.38 -12.64 3.56
C ASN A 22 -10.23 -13.52 3.07
N SER A 23 -8.97 -13.20 3.43
CA SER A 23 -7.80 -13.97 2.98
C SER A 23 -7.83 -15.42 3.46
N ASP A 24 -7.46 -16.36 2.60
CA ASP A 24 -7.21 -17.75 2.96
C ASP A 24 -5.72 -18.00 3.29
N LEU A 25 -4.84 -17.20 2.70
CA LEU A 25 -3.41 -17.24 2.92
C LEU A 25 -2.91 -15.85 3.35
N VAL A 26 -2.01 -15.82 4.32
CA VAL A 26 -1.35 -14.60 4.77
C VAL A 26 0.15 -14.78 4.72
N ILE A 27 0.84 -13.94 3.94
CA ILE A 27 2.31 -13.89 3.96
C ILE A 27 2.75 -13.01 5.13
N VAL A 28 3.34 -13.63 6.13
CA VAL A 28 3.79 -12.98 7.36
C VAL A 28 5.29 -12.74 7.30
N ALA A 29 5.72 -11.48 7.31
CA ALA A 29 7.10 -11.14 7.57
C ALA A 29 7.37 -11.25 9.07
N ALA A 30 8.17 -12.20 9.47
CA ALA A 30 8.49 -12.51 10.86
C ALA A 30 10.00 -12.48 11.13
N LYS A 31 10.39 -12.05 12.33
CA LYS A 31 11.76 -12.21 12.81
C LYS A 31 12.02 -13.68 13.11
N THR A 32 12.95 -14.29 12.38
CA THR A 32 13.45 -15.66 12.62
C THR A 32 14.79 -15.67 13.32
N ASP A 33 15.54 -14.57 13.23
CA ASP A 33 16.74 -14.32 14.02
C ASP A 33 16.66 -12.92 14.63
N PRO A 34 16.39 -12.77 15.95
CA PRO A 34 16.26 -11.49 16.61
C PRO A 34 17.56 -10.69 16.70
N GLU A 35 18.72 -11.35 16.67
CA GLU A 35 20.04 -10.72 16.75
C GLU A 35 20.42 -10.01 15.44
N GLN A 36 19.89 -10.46 14.31
CA GLN A 36 20.13 -9.87 13.00
C GLN A 36 19.10 -8.77 12.67
N ARG A 37 19.53 -7.70 11.99
CA ARG A 37 18.63 -6.62 11.56
C ARG A 37 17.77 -7.03 10.37
N HIS A 38 18.22 -6.73 9.16
CA HIS A 38 17.45 -6.98 7.93
C HIS A 38 17.50 -8.44 7.51
N THR A 39 18.62 -9.11 7.77
CA THR A 39 18.86 -10.53 7.47
C THR A 39 18.24 -11.49 8.49
N GLY A 40 17.61 -10.97 9.54
CA GLY A 40 16.91 -11.76 10.54
C GLY A 40 15.41 -11.94 10.28
N MET A 41 14.92 -11.62 9.09
CA MET A 41 13.50 -11.70 8.74
C MET A 41 13.25 -12.72 7.65
N SER A 42 12.19 -13.52 7.80
CA SER A 42 11.73 -14.50 6.82
C SER A 42 10.25 -14.29 6.49
N LEU A 43 9.83 -14.76 5.31
CA LEU A 43 8.42 -14.76 4.90
C LEU A 43 7.84 -16.15 5.15
N LEU A 44 6.73 -16.19 5.88
CA LEU A 44 6.03 -17.44 6.22
C LEU A 44 4.59 -17.33 5.72
N VAL A 45 4.10 -18.36 5.04
CA VAL A 45 2.70 -18.45 4.60
C VAL A 45 1.90 -19.10 5.72
N VAL A 46 0.97 -18.34 6.30
CA VAL A 46 0.02 -18.81 7.30
C VAL A 46 -1.33 -19.03 6.62
N GLU A 47 -1.90 -20.21 6.82
CA GLU A 47 -3.16 -20.61 6.19
C GLU A 47 -4.35 -20.39 7.13
N ARG A 48 -5.52 -20.12 6.54
CA ARG A 48 -6.77 -20.07 7.27
C ARG A 48 -7.01 -21.38 8.01
N GLY A 49 -7.33 -21.29 9.30
CA GLY A 49 -7.63 -22.44 10.14
C GLY A 49 -6.43 -23.08 10.81
N MET A 50 -5.22 -22.57 10.62
CA MET A 50 -4.09 -23.00 11.46
C MET A 50 -4.38 -22.69 12.93
N PRO A 51 -4.19 -23.64 13.86
CA PRO A 51 -4.40 -23.41 15.29
C PRO A 51 -3.59 -22.21 15.79
N GLY A 52 -4.22 -21.34 16.61
CA GLY A 52 -3.58 -20.14 17.14
C GLY A 52 -3.57 -18.94 16.19
N PHE A 53 -4.01 -19.09 14.94
CA PHE A 53 -4.20 -17.96 14.02
C PHE A 53 -5.63 -17.45 14.10
N GLU A 54 -5.78 -16.23 14.61
CA GLU A 54 -7.08 -15.58 14.82
C GLU A 54 -7.16 -14.25 14.06
N ARG A 55 -8.39 -13.93 13.63
CA ARG A 55 -8.74 -12.63 13.03
C ARG A 55 -9.54 -11.81 14.02
N GLY A 56 -9.15 -10.55 14.15
CA GLY A 56 -9.91 -9.57 14.89
C GLY A 56 -11.16 -9.11 14.10
N ARG A 57 -11.79 -8.08 14.61
CA ARG A 57 -12.95 -7.47 13.95
C ARG A 57 -12.55 -6.76 12.66
N ASN A 58 -13.50 -6.62 11.74
CA ASN A 58 -13.36 -5.67 10.64
C ASN A 58 -13.38 -4.24 11.20
N LEU A 59 -12.39 -3.43 10.84
CA LEU A 59 -12.23 -2.08 11.38
C LEU A 59 -13.18 -1.09 10.69
N ASP A 60 -13.75 -0.18 11.48
CA ASP A 60 -14.49 0.97 10.96
C ASP A 60 -13.51 1.97 10.31
N LYS A 61 -13.78 2.34 9.07
CA LYS A 61 -12.94 3.24 8.28
C LYS A 61 -13.75 4.43 7.77
N ILE A 62 -13.10 5.57 7.57
CA ILE A 62 -13.73 6.77 6.99
C ILE A 62 -14.17 6.54 5.54
N GLY A 63 -13.50 5.64 4.81
CA GLY A 63 -13.81 5.31 3.41
C GLY A 63 -13.48 3.87 3.07
N GLN A 64 -13.76 3.49 1.83
CA GLN A 64 -13.57 2.13 1.31
C GLN A 64 -14.26 1.05 2.17
N SER A 65 -15.51 1.27 2.52
CA SER A 65 -16.31 0.38 3.39
C SER A 65 -16.48 -1.03 2.82
N SER A 66 -16.36 -1.19 1.50
CA SER A 66 -16.43 -2.49 0.82
C SER A 66 -15.13 -3.32 0.92
N ALA A 67 -14.00 -2.69 1.27
CA ALA A 67 -12.74 -3.39 1.50
C ALA A 67 -12.60 -3.67 2.99
N ASP A 68 -12.36 -4.92 3.36
CA ASP A 68 -12.10 -5.27 4.75
C ASP A 68 -10.69 -4.87 5.18
N THR A 69 -10.57 -4.56 6.46
CA THR A 69 -9.29 -4.30 7.13
C THR A 69 -9.39 -4.82 8.56
N ALA A 70 -8.51 -5.72 8.95
CA ALA A 70 -8.59 -6.37 10.26
C ALA A 70 -7.25 -6.43 10.96
N GLU A 71 -7.31 -6.73 12.25
CA GLU A 71 -6.16 -7.16 13.03
C GLU A 71 -6.01 -8.67 12.90
N LEU A 72 -4.77 -9.15 12.85
CA LEU A 72 -4.43 -10.57 12.85
C LEU A 72 -3.60 -10.89 14.10
N PHE A 73 -3.92 -12.00 14.74
CA PHE A 73 -3.26 -12.48 15.95
C PHE A 73 -2.69 -13.88 15.72
N PHE A 74 -1.48 -14.07 16.23
CA PHE A 74 -0.73 -15.33 16.14
C PHE A 74 -0.29 -15.72 17.53
N THR A 75 -0.79 -16.85 18.04
CA THR A 75 -0.47 -17.40 19.33
C THR A 75 0.00 -18.84 19.14
N ASP A 76 1.30 -19.05 19.23
CA ASP A 76 1.97 -20.35 19.03
C ASP A 76 1.53 -21.06 17.73
N VAL A 77 1.38 -20.27 16.64
CA VAL A 77 1.00 -20.85 15.35
C VAL A 77 2.14 -21.67 14.80
N GLU A 78 1.91 -22.96 14.61
CA GLU A 78 2.88 -23.89 13.99
C GLU A 78 2.79 -23.79 12.47
N VAL A 79 3.86 -23.28 11.84
CA VAL A 79 3.97 -23.13 10.39
C VAL A 79 5.04 -24.08 9.87
N PRO A 80 4.72 -25.02 8.95
CA PRO A 80 5.69 -25.92 8.36
C PRO A 80 6.82 -25.15 7.64
N VAL A 81 8.02 -25.71 7.60
CA VAL A 81 9.17 -25.08 6.90
C VAL A 81 8.89 -24.94 5.40
N GLU A 82 8.10 -25.81 4.81
CA GLU A 82 7.66 -25.77 3.42
C GLU A 82 6.84 -24.54 3.10
N ASN A 83 6.16 -23.96 4.09
CA ASN A 83 5.41 -22.69 3.97
C ASN A 83 6.32 -21.45 4.06
N ARG A 84 7.64 -21.62 4.16
CA ARG A 84 8.57 -20.51 4.04
C ARG A 84 8.70 -20.08 2.58
N LEU A 85 8.46 -18.81 2.32
CA LEU A 85 8.60 -18.22 0.99
C LEU A 85 10.04 -17.72 0.78
N GLY A 86 10.78 -18.38 -0.10
CA GLY A 86 12.17 -18.05 -0.39
C GLY A 86 13.14 -18.49 0.72
N ASP A 87 14.32 -17.87 0.76
CA ASP A 87 15.37 -18.19 1.70
C ASP A 87 15.14 -17.55 3.08
N GLU A 88 15.55 -18.26 4.13
CA GLU A 88 15.53 -17.75 5.49
C GLU A 88 16.41 -16.48 5.61
N GLY A 89 15.91 -15.47 6.32
CA GLY A 89 16.63 -14.21 6.51
C GLY A 89 16.57 -13.25 5.31
N ARG A 90 15.87 -13.57 4.23
CA ARG A 90 15.83 -12.77 2.99
C ARG A 90 14.55 -11.94 2.81
N ALA A 91 13.62 -11.96 3.76
CA ALA A 91 12.33 -11.27 3.63
C ALA A 91 12.46 -9.79 3.28
N PHE A 92 13.36 -9.08 3.96
CA PHE A 92 13.56 -7.65 3.70
C PHE A 92 13.97 -7.38 2.25
N HIS A 93 14.85 -8.20 1.70
CA HIS A 93 15.29 -8.09 0.31
C HIS A 93 14.14 -8.34 -0.68
N TYR A 94 13.32 -9.37 -0.44
CA TYR A 94 12.17 -9.68 -1.28
C TYR A 94 11.12 -8.56 -1.26
N LEU A 95 10.81 -8.03 -0.08
CA LEU A 95 9.85 -6.92 0.08
C LEU A 95 10.34 -5.64 -0.57
N THR A 96 11.62 -5.28 -0.38
CA THR A 96 12.16 -4.03 -0.94
C THR A 96 12.37 -4.11 -2.46
N GLY A 97 12.49 -5.31 -3.03
CA GLY A 97 12.64 -5.51 -4.47
C GLY A 97 11.48 -4.96 -5.30
N ASN A 98 10.25 -4.98 -4.76
CA ASN A 98 9.05 -4.47 -5.43
C ASN A 98 8.65 -3.05 -5.01
N LEU A 99 9.33 -2.46 -4.04
CA LEU A 99 8.91 -1.21 -3.40
C LEU A 99 8.83 -0.04 -4.40
N ALA A 100 9.70 0.02 -5.39
CA ALA A 100 9.67 1.05 -6.44
C ALA A 100 8.35 0.99 -7.24
N GLN A 101 7.93 -0.19 -7.65
CA GLN A 101 6.68 -0.41 -8.37
C GLN A 101 5.46 -0.09 -7.50
N GLU A 102 5.45 -0.49 -6.24
CA GLU A 102 4.36 -0.22 -5.31
C GLU A 102 4.17 1.28 -5.10
N ARG A 103 5.26 2.01 -4.84
CA ARG A 103 5.23 3.48 -4.70
C ARG A 103 4.75 4.17 -5.97
N LEU A 104 5.22 3.71 -7.14
CA LEU A 104 4.82 4.27 -8.42
C LEU A 104 3.32 4.06 -8.68
N SER A 105 2.77 2.89 -8.35
CA SER A 105 1.34 2.62 -8.53
C SER A 105 0.45 3.56 -7.71
N ILE A 106 0.88 3.88 -6.46
CA ILE A 106 0.20 4.88 -5.63
C ILE A 106 0.32 6.28 -6.24
N ALA A 107 1.49 6.65 -6.74
CA ALA A 107 1.71 7.95 -7.39
C ALA A 107 0.83 8.12 -8.64
N VAL A 108 0.72 7.09 -9.48
CA VAL A 108 -0.17 7.08 -10.67
C VAL A 108 -1.63 7.28 -10.25
N SER A 109 -2.10 6.54 -9.25
CA SER A 109 -3.48 6.63 -8.76
C SER A 109 -3.79 8.01 -8.15
N SER A 110 -2.87 8.55 -7.36
CA SER A 110 -3.01 9.87 -6.74
C SER A 110 -3.04 10.99 -7.80
N LEU A 111 -2.17 10.91 -8.80
CA LEU A 111 -2.13 11.87 -9.90
C LEU A 111 -3.41 11.81 -10.76
N ALA A 112 -3.90 10.61 -11.06
CA ALA A 112 -5.16 10.44 -11.78
C ALA A 112 -6.34 11.08 -11.01
N SER A 113 -6.39 10.90 -9.70
CA SER A 113 -7.39 11.52 -8.84
C SER A 113 -7.28 13.04 -8.81
N ALA A 114 -6.06 13.58 -8.66
CA ALA A 114 -5.81 15.03 -8.69
C ALA A 114 -6.26 15.65 -10.01
N ARG A 115 -5.92 15.00 -11.13
CA ARG A 115 -6.32 15.42 -12.48
C ARG A 115 -7.84 15.46 -12.65
N ALA A 116 -8.54 14.42 -12.17
CA ALA A 116 -10.00 14.38 -12.18
C ALA A 116 -10.62 15.52 -11.34
N CYS A 117 -10.09 15.78 -10.14
CA CYS A 117 -10.54 16.86 -9.27
C CYS A 117 -10.36 18.23 -9.91
N VAL A 118 -9.21 18.49 -10.55
CA VAL A 118 -8.97 19.75 -11.29
C VAL A 118 -9.98 19.90 -12.43
N GLN A 119 -10.23 18.84 -13.20
CA GLN A 119 -11.19 18.89 -14.31
C GLN A 119 -12.62 19.18 -13.82
N TRP A 120 -13.10 18.45 -12.82
CA TRP A 120 -14.42 18.66 -12.23
C TRP A 120 -14.57 20.06 -11.63
N THR A 121 -13.51 20.56 -11.00
CA THR A 121 -13.52 21.92 -10.47
C THR A 121 -13.60 22.96 -11.59
N LEU A 122 -12.85 22.77 -12.68
CA LEU A 122 -12.91 23.64 -13.86
C LEU A 122 -14.31 23.69 -14.47
N ASP A 123 -14.99 22.56 -14.57
CA ASP A 123 -16.34 22.48 -15.10
C ASP A 123 -17.34 23.18 -14.15
N TYR A 124 -17.25 22.89 -12.85
CA TYR A 124 -18.09 23.52 -11.83
C TYR A 124 -17.96 25.06 -11.79
N VAL A 125 -16.74 25.59 -11.79
CA VAL A 125 -16.54 27.05 -11.67
C VAL A 125 -16.98 27.84 -12.92
N LYS A 126 -17.08 27.18 -14.08
CA LYS A 126 -17.62 27.77 -15.31
C LYS A 126 -19.15 27.94 -15.27
N GLU A 127 -19.83 27.07 -14.53
CA GLU A 127 -21.30 27.04 -14.43
C GLU A 127 -21.83 27.75 -13.19
N ARG A 128 -21.19 27.55 -12.04
CA ARG A 128 -21.62 28.11 -10.76
C ARG A 128 -21.56 29.65 -10.78
N ARG A 129 -22.68 30.28 -10.49
CA ARG A 129 -22.81 31.76 -10.42
C ARG A 129 -22.92 32.23 -8.97
N ALA A 130 -22.24 33.32 -8.67
CA ALA A 130 -22.34 34.10 -7.44
C ALA A 130 -22.01 35.57 -7.72
N PHE A 131 -22.61 36.47 -7.00
CA PHE A 131 -22.38 37.94 -7.15
C PHE A 131 -22.53 38.45 -8.61
N GLY A 132 -23.49 37.90 -9.34
CA GLY A 132 -23.80 38.31 -10.70
C GLY A 132 -22.93 37.73 -11.81
N THR A 133 -21.92 36.92 -11.50
CA THR A 133 -20.99 36.32 -12.48
C THR A 133 -20.70 34.85 -12.17
N THR A 134 -19.96 34.15 -13.04
CA THR A 134 -19.46 32.80 -12.72
C THR A 134 -18.31 32.91 -11.72
N ILE A 135 -18.21 31.93 -10.79
CA ILE A 135 -17.13 31.98 -9.80
C ILE A 135 -15.74 31.74 -10.43
N GLY A 136 -15.69 31.17 -11.62
CA GLY A 136 -14.47 31.03 -12.43
C GLY A 136 -13.94 32.37 -12.97
N SER A 137 -14.73 33.45 -12.95
CA SER A 137 -14.27 34.79 -13.38
C SER A 137 -13.50 35.52 -12.28
N PHE A 138 -13.60 35.10 -11.01
CA PHE A 138 -12.85 35.73 -9.92
C PHE A 138 -11.35 35.46 -10.06
N GLN A 139 -10.56 36.51 -9.80
CA GLN A 139 -9.11 36.44 -9.98
C GLN A 139 -8.43 35.35 -9.15
N ASN A 140 -8.80 35.25 -7.87
CA ASN A 140 -8.25 34.20 -6.98
C ASN A 140 -8.55 32.80 -7.49
N THR A 141 -9.78 32.55 -7.97
CA THR A 141 -10.15 31.23 -8.53
C THR A 141 -9.30 30.90 -9.74
N LYS A 142 -9.06 31.87 -10.64
CA LYS A 142 -8.20 31.68 -11.81
C LYS A 142 -6.76 31.33 -11.42
N PHE A 143 -6.20 32.05 -10.46
CA PHE A 143 -4.81 31.87 -10.05
C PHE A 143 -4.61 30.50 -9.38
N VAL A 144 -5.49 30.13 -8.44
CA VAL A 144 -5.42 28.84 -7.77
C VAL A 144 -5.56 27.69 -8.78
N LEU A 145 -6.52 27.77 -9.71
CA LEU A 145 -6.71 26.72 -10.71
C LEU A 145 -5.55 26.65 -11.72
N ALA A 146 -4.94 27.77 -12.08
CA ALA A 146 -3.75 27.79 -12.93
C ALA A 146 -2.56 27.11 -12.24
N GLU A 147 -2.34 27.40 -10.96
CA GLU A 147 -1.31 26.76 -10.14
C GLU A 147 -1.54 25.24 -10.06
N GLN A 148 -2.75 24.81 -9.65
CA GLN A 148 -3.09 23.39 -9.53
C GLN A 148 -2.96 22.64 -10.88
N ARG A 149 -3.35 23.28 -11.98
CA ARG A 149 -3.17 22.68 -13.31
C ARG A 149 -1.70 22.51 -13.65
N THR A 150 -0.87 23.51 -13.36
CA THR A 150 0.57 23.46 -13.60
C THR A 150 1.23 22.33 -12.80
N GLU A 151 0.86 22.21 -11.51
CA GLU A 151 1.39 21.14 -10.66
C GLU A 151 1.01 19.73 -11.17
N VAL A 152 -0.25 19.56 -11.61
CA VAL A 152 -0.71 18.29 -12.20
C VAL A 152 0.06 17.96 -13.49
N ASP A 153 0.26 18.92 -14.37
CA ASP A 153 0.96 18.70 -15.64
C ASP A 153 2.46 18.39 -15.41
N VAL A 154 3.11 19.05 -14.45
CA VAL A 154 4.50 18.74 -14.04
C VAL A 154 4.59 17.35 -13.42
N ALA A 155 3.67 17.02 -12.51
CA ALA A 155 3.64 15.70 -11.88
C ALA A 155 3.37 14.58 -12.92
N GLN A 156 2.52 14.84 -13.93
CA GLN A 156 2.27 13.88 -15.02
C GLN A 156 3.55 13.58 -15.78
N ALA A 157 4.29 14.59 -16.18
CA ALA A 157 5.55 14.41 -16.91
C ALA A 157 6.57 13.59 -16.10
N TYR A 158 6.64 13.84 -14.78
CA TYR A 158 7.54 13.10 -13.90
C TYR A 158 7.10 11.64 -13.71
N VAL A 159 5.81 11.39 -13.49
CA VAL A 159 5.27 10.02 -13.36
C VAL A 159 5.48 9.23 -14.65
N ASP A 160 5.26 9.83 -15.81
CA ASP A 160 5.51 9.18 -17.12
C ASP A 160 6.98 8.79 -17.26
N ALA A 161 7.91 9.67 -16.88
CA ALA A 161 9.34 9.36 -16.85
C ALA A 161 9.67 8.20 -15.90
N CYS A 162 9.03 8.14 -14.73
CA CYS A 162 9.19 7.04 -13.78
C CYS A 162 8.64 5.71 -14.33
N VAL A 163 7.50 5.72 -15.02
CA VAL A 163 6.95 4.53 -15.69
C VAL A 163 7.91 4.01 -16.76
N ILE A 164 8.45 4.90 -17.59
CA ILE A 164 9.46 4.54 -18.61
C ILE A 164 10.71 3.94 -17.94
N ALA A 165 11.17 4.54 -16.84
CA ALA A 165 12.32 4.05 -16.09
C ALA A 165 12.08 2.68 -15.45
N LEU A 166 10.86 2.44 -14.90
CA LEU A 166 10.46 1.14 -14.36
C LEU A 166 10.47 0.06 -15.44
N ASN A 167 9.85 0.33 -16.59
CA ASN A 167 9.80 -0.61 -17.72
C ASN A 167 11.19 -0.95 -18.28
N ALA A 168 12.12 -0.03 -18.15
CA ALA A 168 13.52 -0.24 -18.51
C ALA A 168 14.39 -0.81 -17.37
N SER A 169 13.78 -1.24 -16.24
CA SER A 169 14.47 -1.73 -15.03
C SER A 169 15.52 -0.77 -14.48
N ARG A 170 15.29 0.54 -14.62
CA ARG A 170 16.18 1.61 -14.15
C ARG A 170 15.63 2.39 -12.95
N LEU A 171 14.39 2.11 -12.51
CA LEU A 171 13.81 2.74 -11.33
C LEU A 171 14.20 1.94 -10.09
N SER A 172 14.81 2.60 -9.11
CA SER A 172 15.14 2.01 -7.80
C SER A 172 14.19 2.51 -6.70
N ALA A 173 14.20 1.84 -5.55
CA ALA A 173 13.45 2.25 -4.37
C ALA A 173 14.15 3.39 -3.57
N ALA A 174 15.36 3.73 -3.93
CA ALA A 174 16.18 4.76 -3.29
C ALA A 174 16.01 6.12 -3.98
#